data_6c1c26a5dd55b9366312f947fca5472b
#
_entry.id   6c1c26a5dd55b9366312f947fca5472b
#
_cell.length_a   1.000
_cell.length_b   1.000
_cell.length_c   1.000
_cell.angle_alpha   90.00
_cell.angle_beta   90.00
_cell.angle_gamma   90.00
#
_symmetry.space_group_name_H-M   'P 1'
#
loop_
_entity.id
_entity.type
_entity.pdbx_description
1 polymer ?
#
loop_
_entity_poly.entity_id
_entity_poly.type
_entity_poly.pdbx_seq_one_letter_code
_entity_poly.pdbx_strand_id
1 'polypeptide(L)'
;MMSMFRLAHLTLLGALLCLGGCSSSLTKLDMFVTASNSLNPDLGGRPSPIVVRLIELRHPAAFENTDFFALYQNPRQALAPDFVTQEEFELRPGSWRALKLHVQPGSRYVGVLAAYRDLQETRWRQVIPLEEQALHKVRLHLDDQGVRRLDTAEHEDD
;
A
#
# COMPACT_ATOMS: atom_id res chain seq x y z
N MET A 1 42.16 -18.41 43.31
CA MET A 1 41.36 -17.17 43.10
C MET A 1 41.34 -16.70 41.65
N MET A 2 42.40 -16.82 40.86
CA MET A 2 42.43 -16.39 39.44
C MET A 2 41.50 -17.15 38.48
N SER A 3 41.14 -18.38 38.80
CA SER A 3 40.27 -19.23 37.92
C SER A 3 38.81 -18.80 37.96
N MET A 4 38.29 -18.41 39.10
CA MET A 4 36.88 -17.98 39.23
C MET A 4 36.58 -16.65 38.51
N PHE A 5 37.54 -15.73 38.55
CA PHE A 5 37.39 -14.44 37.84
C PHE A 5 37.34 -14.61 36.30
N ARG A 6 38.12 -15.54 35.75
CA ARG A 6 38.09 -15.84 34.31
C ARG A 6 36.77 -16.49 33.86
N LEU A 7 36.19 -17.36 34.67
CA LEU A 7 34.88 -17.97 34.39
C LEU A 7 33.76 -16.92 34.43
N ALA A 8 33.79 -16.02 35.41
CA ALA A 8 32.79 -14.95 35.51
C ALA A 8 32.85 -13.95 34.33
N HIS A 9 34.03 -13.66 33.81
CA HIS A 9 34.18 -12.80 32.61
C HIS A 9 33.70 -13.49 31.32
N LEU A 10 33.91 -14.81 31.17
CA LEU A 10 33.41 -15.56 30.00
C LEU A 10 31.89 -15.64 30.00
N THR A 11 31.25 -15.83 31.16
CA THR A 11 29.78 -15.87 31.28
C THR A 11 29.16 -14.50 31.03
N LEU A 12 29.78 -13.43 31.49
CA LEU A 12 29.31 -12.06 31.28
C LEU A 12 29.43 -11.67 29.79
N LEU A 13 30.51 -12.07 29.11
CA LEU A 13 30.70 -11.83 27.69
C LEU A 13 29.71 -12.61 26.83
N GLY A 14 29.39 -13.85 27.20
CA GLY A 14 28.37 -14.67 26.53
C GLY A 14 26.95 -14.10 26.68
N ALA A 15 26.60 -13.52 27.82
CA ALA A 15 25.32 -12.90 28.05
C ALA A 15 25.12 -11.59 27.26
N LEU A 16 26.20 -10.87 26.99
CA LEU A 16 26.16 -9.61 26.21
C LEU A 16 25.91 -9.85 24.71
N LEU A 17 26.25 -11.02 24.18
CA LEU A 17 26.05 -11.39 22.78
C LEU A 17 24.60 -11.78 22.43
N CYS A 18 23.78 -12.06 23.43
CA CYS A 18 22.36 -12.44 23.22
C CYS A 18 21.41 -11.23 23.10
N LEU A 19 21.87 -9.99 23.24
CA LEU A 19 21.10 -8.76 23.13
C LEU A 19 21.03 -8.21 21.69
N GLY A 20 21.43 -8.99 20.69
CA GLY A 20 21.15 -8.71 19.29
C GLY A 20 19.65 -8.83 19.01
N GLY A 21 18.87 -7.85 19.50
CA GLY A 21 17.44 -7.78 19.26
C GLY A 21 17.17 -7.73 17.75
N CYS A 22 16.38 -8.68 17.26
CA CYS A 22 15.81 -8.63 15.94
C CYS A 22 14.95 -7.37 15.82
N SER A 23 15.53 -6.27 15.34
CA SER A 23 14.78 -5.11 14.88
C SER A 23 14.08 -5.51 13.60
N SER A 24 12.85 -6.03 13.69
CA SER A 24 11.99 -6.18 12.52
C SER A 24 11.57 -4.78 12.07
N SER A 25 12.26 -4.22 11.10
CA SER A 25 11.83 -2.99 10.46
C SER A 25 10.54 -3.29 9.67
N LEU A 26 9.44 -2.65 10.05
CA LEU A 26 8.16 -2.80 9.39
C LEU A 26 8.21 -2.13 8.01
N THR A 27 7.61 -2.77 7.01
CA THR A 27 7.34 -2.14 5.71
C THR A 27 6.31 -1.03 5.92
N LYS A 28 6.60 0.16 5.41
CA LYS A 28 5.73 1.34 5.53
C LYS A 28 5.40 1.90 4.15
N LEU A 29 4.17 2.37 3.99
CA LEU A 29 3.73 3.02 2.77
C LEU A 29 3.10 4.37 3.11
N ASP A 30 3.80 5.45 2.79
CA ASP A 30 3.29 6.82 2.81
C ASP A 30 2.68 7.13 1.45
N MET A 31 1.38 7.29 1.41
CA MET A 31 0.63 7.53 0.18
C MET A 31 -0.02 8.92 0.22
N PHE A 32 0.16 9.68 -0.86
CA PHE A 32 -0.52 10.95 -1.07
C PHE A 32 -1.45 10.83 -2.28
N VAL A 33 -2.75 10.93 -2.04
CA VAL A 33 -3.78 10.73 -3.05
C VAL A 33 -4.46 12.06 -3.32
N THR A 34 -4.51 12.47 -4.58
CA THR A 34 -5.17 13.69 -5.04
C THR A 34 -6.30 13.38 -6.00
N ALA A 35 -7.35 14.17 -5.98
CA ALA A 35 -8.48 14.09 -6.90
C ALA A 35 -8.59 15.35 -7.75
N SER A 36 -8.83 15.20 -9.05
CA SER A 36 -9.17 16.32 -9.92
C SER A 36 -10.57 16.85 -9.62
N ASN A 37 -10.85 18.07 -10.07
CA ASN A 37 -12.20 18.62 -10.02
C ASN A 37 -13.19 17.89 -10.95
N SER A 38 -12.71 17.11 -11.93
CA SER A 38 -13.51 16.29 -12.86
C SER A 38 -13.65 14.83 -12.40
N LEU A 39 -13.31 14.51 -11.14
CA LEU A 39 -13.33 13.14 -10.63
C LEU A 39 -14.69 12.45 -10.85
N ASN A 40 -14.65 11.21 -11.38
CA ASN A 40 -15.76 10.25 -11.40
C ASN A 40 -17.11 10.89 -11.85
N PRO A 41 -17.18 11.47 -13.07
CA PRO A 41 -18.37 12.19 -13.54
C PRO A 41 -19.59 11.27 -13.68
N ASP A 42 -20.77 11.82 -13.40
CA ASP A 42 -22.03 11.16 -13.71
C ASP A 42 -22.37 11.28 -15.20
N LEU A 43 -23.50 10.70 -15.64
CA LEU A 43 -23.97 10.77 -17.04
C LEU A 43 -24.20 12.20 -17.55
N GLY A 44 -24.38 13.15 -16.64
CA GLY A 44 -24.50 14.58 -16.95
C GLY A 44 -23.17 15.34 -16.89
N GLY A 45 -22.04 14.63 -16.72
CA GLY A 45 -20.71 15.23 -16.61
C GLY A 45 -20.42 15.88 -15.25
N ARG A 46 -21.26 15.68 -14.24
CA ARG A 46 -21.06 16.29 -12.91
C ARG A 46 -20.10 15.42 -12.09
N PRO A 47 -19.04 16.03 -11.54
CA PRO A 47 -18.08 15.32 -10.68
C PRO A 47 -18.76 14.71 -9.47
N SER A 48 -18.30 13.52 -9.06
CA SER A 48 -18.89 12.78 -7.94
C SER A 48 -17.79 12.22 -7.03
N PRO A 49 -18.08 12.03 -5.72
CA PRO A 49 -17.19 11.29 -4.84
C PRO A 49 -16.97 9.86 -5.33
N ILE A 50 -15.82 9.29 -4.93
CA ILE A 50 -15.43 7.93 -5.27
C ILE A 50 -14.95 7.18 -4.03
N VAL A 51 -15.29 5.90 -3.95
CA VAL A 51 -14.71 4.99 -2.96
C VAL A 51 -13.41 4.41 -3.51
N VAL A 52 -12.38 4.48 -2.70
CA VAL A 52 -11.05 3.90 -2.99
C VAL A 52 -10.75 2.83 -1.96
N ARG A 53 -10.38 1.63 -2.43
CA ARG A 53 -9.89 0.53 -1.60
C ARG A 53 -8.42 0.29 -1.83
N LEU A 54 -7.71 0.09 -0.73
CA LEU A 54 -6.33 -0.35 -0.71
C LEU A 54 -6.34 -1.79 -0.23
N ILE A 55 -5.87 -2.71 -1.05
CA ILE A 55 -5.88 -4.16 -0.76
C ILE A 55 -4.44 -4.63 -0.71
N GLU A 56 -4.00 -5.10 0.45
CA GLU A 56 -2.68 -5.70 0.60
C GLU A 56 -2.68 -7.12 0.06
N LEU A 57 -1.67 -7.44 -0.74
CA LEU A 57 -1.57 -8.66 -1.53
C LEU A 57 -0.20 -9.32 -1.40
N ARG A 58 -0.17 -10.67 -1.42
CA ARG A 58 1.06 -11.45 -1.57
C ARG A 58 1.56 -11.44 -3.02
N HIS A 59 0.64 -11.63 -3.98
CA HIS A 59 0.90 -11.59 -5.42
C HIS A 59 -0.17 -10.76 -6.14
N PRO A 60 0.18 -10.07 -7.24
CA PRO A 60 -0.73 -9.16 -7.90
C PRO A 60 -1.63 -9.82 -8.95
N ALA A 61 -1.27 -11.02 -9.44
CA ALA A 61 -1.87 -11.63 -10.63
C ALA A 61 -3.39 -11.82 -10.53
N ALA A 62 -3.90 -12.28 -9.39
CA ALA A 62 -5.34 -12.42 -9.18
C ALA A 62 -6.05 -11.05 -9.23
N PHE A 63 -5.48 -10.02 -8.62
CA PHE A 63 -6.03 -8.67 -8.62
C PHE A 63 -6.05 -8.05 -10.03
N GLU A 64 -5.01 -8.28 -10.82
CA GLU A 64 -4.90 -7.74 -12.18
C GLU A 64 -5.86 -8.40 -13.17
N ASN A 65 -6.24 -9.68 -12.94
CA ASN A 65 -7.03 -10.46 -13.88
C ASN A 65 -8.50 -10.68 -13.45
N THR A 66 -8.87 -10.33 -12.24
CA THR A 66 -10.25 -10.45 -11.75
C THR A 66 -11.07 -9.23 -12.14
N ASP A 67 -12.36 -9.43 -12.45
CA ASP A 67 -13.29 -8.35 -12.75
C ASP A 67 -13.58 -7.46 -11.53
N PHE A 68 -14.04 -6.24 -11.82
CA PHE A 68 -14.32 -5.25 -10.79
C PHE A 68 -15.34 -5.72 -9.75
N PHE A 69 -16.43 -6.32 -10.19
CA PHE A 69 -17.53 -6.67 -9.28
C PHE A 69 -17.14 -7.78 -8.31
N ALA A 70 -16.38 -8.78 -8.76
CA ALA A 70 -15.86 -9.82 -7.89
C ALA A 70 -14.89 -9.23 -6.85
N LEU A 71 -13.99 -8.33 -7.26
CA LEU A 71 -13.08 -7.63 -6.36
C LEU A 71 -13.81 -6.71 -5.38
N TYR A 72 -14.87 -6.04 -5.83
CA TYR A 72 -15.59 -5.07 -5.01
C TYR A 72 -16.54 -5.74 -4.02
N GLN A 73 -17.24 -6.80 -4.42
CA GLN A 73 -18.22 -7.47 -3.57
C GLN A 73 -17.59 -8.40 -2.54
N ASN A 74 -16.59 -9.21 -2.94
CA ASN A 74 -15.95 -10.17 -2.06
C ASN A 74 -14.46 -10.35 -2.36
N PRO A 75 -13.63 -9.33 -2.06
CA PRO A 75 -12.20 -9.35 -2.39
C PRO A 75 -11.46 -10.51 -1.73
N ARG A 76 -11.84 -10.90 -0.51
CA ARG A 76 -11.20 -12.01 0.21
C ARG A 76 -11.36 -13.34 -0.54
N GLN A 77 -12.52 -13.59 -1.12
CA GLN A 77 -12.76 -14.81 -1.89
C GLN A 77 -12.13 -14.71 -3.29
N ALA A 78 -12.30 -13.55 -3.94
CA ALA A 78 -11.81 -13.33 -5.30
C ALA A 78 -10.28 -13.36 -5.41
N LEU A 79 -9.58 -12.99 -4.33
CA LEU A 79 -8.13 -12.88 -4.28
C LEU A 79 -7.46 -13.97 -3.43
N ALA A 80 -8.20 -14.95 -2.92
CA ALA A 80 -7.59 -16.05 -2.17
C ALA A 80 -6.63 -16.87 -3.07
N PRO A 81 -5.40 -17.22 -2.59
CA PRO A 81 -4.83 -17.04 -1.26
C PRO A 81 -4.04 -15.74 -1.06
N ASP A 82 -4.03 -14.84 -2.02
CA ASP A 82 -3.14 -13.66 -2.05
C ASP A 82 -3.65 -12.47 -1.20
N PHE A 83 -4.92 -12.47 -0.82
CA PHE A 83 -5.50 -11.44 0.02
C PHE A 83 -4.89 -11.44 1.43
N VAL A 84 -4.43 -10.28 1.91
CA VAL A 84 -3.93 -10.09 3.29
C VAL A 84 -4.92 -9.28 4.10
N THR A 85 -5.13 -8.02 3.74
CA THR A 85 -6.07 -7.10 4.38
C THR A 85 -6.53 -6.02 3.41
N GLN A 86 -7.49 -5.20 3.83
CA GLN A 86 -7.93 -4.04 3.06
C GLN A 86 -8.30 -2.87 3.95
N GLU A 87 -8.17 -1.66 3.39
CA GLU A 87 -8.70 -0.40 3.91
C GLU A 87 -9.53 0.30 2.85
N GLU A 88 -10.46 1.15 3.26
CA GLU A 88 -11.37 1.87 2.36
C GLU A 88 -11.51 3.32 2.81
N PHE A 89 -11.59 4.24 1.85
CA PHE A 89 -11.89 5.64 2.11
C PHE A 89 -12.64 6.29 0.95
N GLU A 90 -13.36 7.35 1.24
CA GLU A 90 -13.99 8.21 0.23
C GLU A 90 -13.05 9.36 -0.16
N LEU A 91 -12.99 9.67 -1.46
CA LEU A 91 -12.28 10.82 -2.01
C LEU A 91 -13.28 11.69 -2.80
N ARG A 92 -13.26 12.99 -2.53
CA ARG A 92 -14.16 13.96 -3.18
C ARG A 92 -13.45 14.71 -4.29
N PRO A 93 -14.18 15.19 -5.32
CA PRO A 93 -13.59 16.06 -6.34
C PRO A 93 -12.81 17.22 -5.74
N GLY A 94 -11.61 17.49 -6.26
CA GLY A 94 -10.72 18.56 -5.81
C GLY A 94 -10.08 18.36 -4.44
N SER A 95 -10.31 17.22 -3.78
CA SER A 95 -9.74 16.94 -2.46
C SER A 95 -8.42 16.13 -2.55
N TRP A 96 -7.79 15.98 -1.40
CA TRP A 96 -6.60 15.13 -1.25
C TRP A 96 -6.65 14.36 0.07
N ARG A 97 -5.88 13.29 0.15
CA ARG A 97 -5.70 12.49 1.36
C ARG A 97 -4.27 11.99 1.50
N ALA A 98 -3.70 12.16 2.70
CA ALA A 98 -2.44 11.56 3.09
C ALA A 98 -2.71 10.34 3.97
N LEU A 99 -2.10 9.21 3.65
CA LEU A 99 -2.25 7.93 4.34
C LEU A 99 -0.86 7.43 4.74
N LYS A 100 -0.76 6.89 5.94
CA LYS A 100 0.46 6.23 6.45
C LYS A 100 0.09 4.82 6.87
N LEU A 101 0.46 3.86 6.04
CA LEU A 101 0.13 2.46 6.23
C LEU A 101 1.33 1.70 6.81
N HIS A 102 1.06 0.90 7.85
CA HIS A 102 1.96 -0.13 8.31
C HIS A 102 1.54 -1.42 7.63
N VAL A 103 2.30 -1.80 6.61
CA VAL A 103 1.98 -2.94 5.78
C VAL A 103 2.13 -4.24 6.57
N GLN A 104 1.15 -5.12 6.46
CA GLN A 104 1.14 -6.39 7.18
C GLN A 104 2.27 -7.32 6.70
N PRO A 105 2.86 -8.12 7.59
CA PRO A 105 3.86 -9.10 7.21
C PRO A 105 3.38 -10.03 6.09
N GLY A 106 4.22 -10.25 5.09
CA GLY A 106 3.91 -11.08 3.93
C GLY A 106 3.23 -10.36 2.77
N SER A 107 2.83 -9.08 2.94
CA SER A 107 2.36 -8.25 1.84
C SER A 107 3.53 -7.79 0.97
N ARG A 108 3.39 -7.96 -0.34
CA ARG A 108 4.37 -7.58 -1.36
C ARG A 108 3.84 -6.52 -2.33
N TYR A 109 2.53 -6.31 -2.31
CA TYR A 109 1.86 -5.37 -3.21
C TYR A 109 0.69 -4.71 -2.49
N VAL A 110 0.35 -3.50 -2.94
CA VAL A 110 -0.93 -2.86 -2.63
C VAL A 110 -1.69 -2.67 -3.93
N GLY A 111 -2.83 -3.34 -4.05
CA GLY A 111 -3.81 -3.08 -5.09
C GLY A 111 -4.67 -1.88 -4.71
N VAL A 112 -4.73 -0.90 -5.58
CA VAL A 112 -5.62 0.26 -5.46
C VAL A 112 -6.81 0.02 -6.38
N LEU A 113 -8.02 0.00 -5.82
CA LEU A 113 -9.27 -0.16 -6.55
C LEU A 113 -10.13 1.08 -6.33
N ALA A 114 -10.48 1.77 -7.40
CA ALA A 114 -11.31 2.97 -7.36
C ALA A 114 -12.67 2.68 -8.02
N ALA A 115 -13.76 2.93 -7.30
CA ALA A 115 -15.13 2.59 -7.74
C ALA A 115 -15.70 3.64 -8.69
N TYR A 116 -15.14 3.72 -9.90
CA TYR A 116 -15.62 4.59 -10.96
C TYR A 116 -17.01 4.16 -11.45
N ARG A 117 -17.80 5.13 -11.89
CA ARG A 117 -19.12 4.89 -12.51
C ARG A 117 -18.97 4.27 -13.89
N ASP A 118 -18.01 4.74 -14.66
CA ASP A 118 -17.65 4.21 -15.96
C ASP A 118 -16.43 3.29 -15.86
N LEU A 119 -16.67 2.01 -15.70
CA LEU A 119 -15.62 0.99 -15.59
C LEU A 119 -14.99 0.61 -16.93
N GLN A 120 -15.66 0.91 -18.04
CA GLN A 120 -15.17 0.53 -19.38
C GLN A 120 -14.14 1.52 -19.90
N GLU A 121 -14.36 2.80 -19.63
CA GLU A 121 -13.51 3.89 -20.13
C GLU A 121 -12.45 4.33 -19.14
N THR A 122 -12.53 3.87 -17.85
CA THR A 122 -11.62 4.33 -16.82
C THR A 122 -10.61 3.27 -16.40
N ARG A 123 -9.43 3.73 -16.00
CA ARG A 123 -8.42 2.90 -15.32
C ARG A 123 -8.75 2.85 -13.82
N TRP A 124 -9.61 1.91 -13.45
CA TRP A 124 -10.13 1.80 -12.08
C TRP A 124 -9.22 1.04 -11.11
N ARG A 125 -8.11 0.47 -11.56
CA ARG A 125 -7.14 -0.26 -10.71
C ARG A 125 -5.70 0.15 -10.98
N GLN A 126 -4.88 0.04 -9.94
CA GLN A 126 -3.43 0.26 -9.98
C GLN A 126 -2.76 -0.70 -9.01
N VAL A 127 -1.60 -1.26 -9.34
CA VAL A 127 -0.78 -2.08 -8.43
C VAL A 127 0.47 -1.32 -8.05
N ILE A 128 0.80 -1.35 -6.76
CA ILE A 128 1.99 -0.75 -6.16
C ILE A 128 2.85 -1.89 -5.60
N PRO A 129 4.03 -2.16 -6.15
CA PRO A 129 4.96 -3.12 -5.58
C PRO A 129 5.60 -2.55 -4.30
N LEU A 130 5.88 -3.43 -3.35
CA LEU A 130 6.51 -3.11 -2.08
C LEU A 130 7.76 -3.97 -1.87
N GLU A 131 8.82 -3.33 -1.40
CA GLU A 131 10.01 -4.00 -0.87
C GLU A 131 9.87 -4.16 0.65
N GLU A 132 10.30 -5.30 1.17
CA GLU A 132 10.24 -5.55 2.60
C GLU A 132 11.16 -4.60 3.37
N GLN A 133 10.72 -4.23 4.57
CA GLN A 133 11.50 -3.40 5.50
C GLN A 133 11.89 -2.02 4.94
N ALA A 134 11.17 -1.54 3.94
CA ALA A 134 11.39 -0.25 3.31
C ALA A 134 10.27 0.75 3.60
N LEU A 135 10.57 2.03 3.46
CA LEU A 135 9.58 3.11 3.41
C LEU A 135 9.31 3.47 1.96
N HIS A 136 8.09 3.19 1.52
CA HIS A 136 7.62 3.58 0.20
C HIS A 136 6.88 4.91 0.26
N LYS A 137 7.18 5.80 -0.69
CA LYS A 137 6.44 7.06 -0.90
C LYS A 137 5.77 7.01 -2.25
N VAL A 138 4.46 7.06 -2.28
CA VAL A 138 3.68 6.94 -3.52
C VAL A 138 2.72 8.11 -3.64
N ARG A 139 2.65 8.69 -4.83
CA ARG A 139 1.68 9.72 -5.17
C ARG A 139 0.71 9.17 -6.20
N LEU A 140 -0.58 9.26 -5.90
CA LEU A 140 -1.65 8.89 -6.82
C LEU A 140 -2.47 10.11 -7.21
N HIS A 141 -2.95 10.11 -8.43
CA HIS A 141 -3.90 11.08 -8.94
C HIS A 141 -5.09 10.35 -9.52
N LEU A 142 -6.30 10.78 -9.15
CA LEU A 142 -7.55 10.30 -9.66
C LEU A 142 -8.27 11.42 -10.42
N ASP A 143 -8.66 11.15 -11.65
CA ASP A 143 -9.41 12.08 -12.51
C ASP A 143 -10.59 11.36 -13.21
N ASP A 144 -11.13 11.91 -14.28
CA ASP A 144 -12.19 11.31 -15.08
C ASP A 144 -11.72 10.11 -15.94
N GLN A 145 -10.40 9.93 -16.12
CA GLN A 145 -9.82 8.83 -16.88
C GLN A 145 -9.36 7.64 -15.98
N GLY A 146 -9.29 7.85 -14.67
CA GLY A 146 -8.94 6.79 -13.74
C GLY A 146 -7.88 7.13 -12.73
N VAL A 147 -7.36 6.09 -12.09
CA VAL A 147 -6.26 6.19 -11.14
C VAL A 147 -4.92 6.04 -11.85
N ARG A 148 -3.98 6.92 -11.54
CA ARG A 148 -2.59 6.85 -12.03
C ARG A 148 -1.60 7.18 -10.94
N ARG A 149 -0.46 6.52 -11.01
CA ARG A 149 0.70 6.85 -10.18
C ARG A 149 1.41 8.04 -10.81
N LEU A 150 1.71 9.02 -9.98
CA LEU A 150 2.60 10.11 -10.35
C LEU A 150 4.01 9.69 -9.95
N ASP A 151 4.87 9.47 -10.92
CA ASP A 151 6.27 9.22 -10.63
C ASP A 151 6.85 10.45 -9.93
N THR A 152 7.60 10.21 -8.86
CA THR A 152 8.39 11.28 -8.25
C THR A 152 9.42 11.64 -9.32
N ALA A 153 9.28 12.80 -9.96
CA ALA A 153 10.38 13.33 -10.75
C ALA A 153 11.60 13.34 -9.83
N GLU A 154 12.65 12.63 -10.23
CA GLU A 154 13.94 12.74 -9.61
C GLU A 154 14.26 14.24 -9.60
N HIS A 155 14.36 14.81 -8.40
CA HIS A 155 14.98 16.12 -8.27
C HIS A 155 16.44 15.88 -8.69
N GLU A 156 16.76 16.23 -9.92
CA GLU A 156 18.12 16.60 -10.29
C GLU A 156 18.43 17.84 -9.43
N ASP A 157 19.19 17.60 -8.37
CA ASP A 157 19.90 18.66 -7.66
C ASP A 157 20.97 19.20 -8.62
N ASP A 158 20.74 20.41 -9.15
CA ASP A 158 21.77 21.31 -9.63
C ASP A 158 22.23 22.21 -8.49
#